data_67a2ecbf9f6ef34f59d6085f76675256
#
_entry.id   67a2ecbf9f6ef34f59d6085f76675256
#
_cell.length_a   1.000
_cell.length_b   1.000
_cell.length_c   1.000
_cell.angle_alpha   90.00
_cell.angle_beta   90.00
_cell.angle_gamma   90.00
#
_symmetry.space_group_name_H-M   'P 1'
#
loop_
_entity.id
_entity.type
_entity.pdbx_description
1 polymer ?
#
loop_
_entity_poly.entity_id
_entity_poly.type
_entity_poly.pdbx_seq_one_letter_code
_entity_poly.pdbx_strand_id
1 'polypeptide(L)'
;MSKKVRLSEKEIRVIKKSAEEIFGKGTKIYLFGSRVDLKKRGGDIDLYIKPKFKNNLLERRIKFLIKLYEELGEQKIDIVLENDSKKEIERLALKEGVEL
;
A
#
# COMPACT_ATOMS: atom_id res chain seq x y z
N MET A 1 13.57 -1.54 14.76
CA MET A 1 14.04 -0.41 13.97
C MET A 1 12.92 0.28 13.24
N SER A 2 12.82 1.54 13.40
CA SER A 2 11.75 2.30 12.78
C SER A 2 12.09 2.62 11.34
N LYS A 3 11.15 2.34 10.45
CA LYS A 3 11.22 2.81 9.08
C LYS A 3 10.75 4.25 9.07
N LYS A 4 11.53 5.12 8.48
CA LYS A 4 11.17 6.54 8.42
C LYS A 4 10.24 6.79 7.25
N VAL A 5 8.95 6.68 7.52
CA VAL A 5 7.91 6.96 6.55
C VAL A 5 6.88 7.90 7.18
N ARG A 6 6.13 8.59 6.35
CA ARG A 6 5.10 9.52 6.84
C ARG A 6 3.77 8.84 7.07
N LEU A 7 3.83 7.74 7.80
CA LEU A 7 2.65 7.01 8.25
C LEU A 7 2.80 6.73 9.74
N SER A 8 1.70 6.83 10.46
CA SER A 8 1.69 6.46 11.87
C SER A 8 1.77 4.95 12.01
N GLU A 9 2.12 4.49 13.20
CA GLU A 9 2.12 3.06 13.49
C GLU A 9 0.74 2.45 13.29
N LYS A 10 -0.31 3.19 13.65
CA LYS A 10 -1.67 2.74 13.45
C LYS A 10 -1.98 2.55 11.96
N GLU A 11 -1.59 3.52 11.14
CA GLU A 11 -1.82 3.43 9.71
C GLU A 11 -1.09 2.24 9.09
N ILE A 12 0.16 2.03 9.48
CA ILE A 12 0.92 0.89 9.00
C ILE A 12 0.26 -0.42 9.41
N ARG A 13 -0.15 -0.52 10.65
CA ARG A 13 -0.80 -1.73 11.18
C ARG A 13 -2.09 -2.03 10.44
N VAL A 14 -2.93 -1.02 10.23
CA VAL A 14 -4.21 -1.19 9.54
C VAL A 14 -3.97 -1.63 8.11
N ILE A 15 -3.03 -1.00 7.41
CA ILE A 15 -2.72 -1.35 6.03
C ILE A 15 -2.26 -2.80 5.93
N LYS A 16 -1.33 -3.20 6.78
CA LYS A 16 -0.79 -4.56 6.74
C LYS A 16 -1.84 -5.60 7.10
N LYS A 17 -2.60 -5.35 8.15
CA LYS A 17 -3.63 -6.29 8.58
C LYS A 17 -4.71 -6.44 7.52
N SER A 18 -5.17 -5.33 6.96
CA SER A 18 -6.20 -5.35 5.93
C SER A 18 -5.71 -6.07 4.68
N ALA A 19 -4.46 -5.84 4.30
CA ALA A 19 -3.89 -6.51 3.13
C ALA A 19 -3.81 -8.02 3.34
N GLU A 20 -3.41 -8.45 4.53
CA GLU A 20 -3.36 -9.88 4.81
C GLU A 20 -4.74 -10.52 4.80
N GLU A 21 -5.74 -9.82 5.30
CA GLU A 21 -7.11 -10.32 5.30
C GLU A 21 -7.68 -10.44 3.89
N ILE A 22 -7.36 -9.49 3.03
CA ILE A 22 -7.99 -9.39 1.72
C ILE A 22 -7.16 -10.07 0.62
N PHE A 23 -5.85 -9.89 0.65
CA PHE A 23 -4.96 -10.44 -0.39
C PHE A 23 -4.27 -11.72 0.05
N GLY A 24 -4.38 -12.08 1.31
CA GLY A 24 -3.80 -13.31 1.83
C GLY A 24 -2.57 -13.08 2.69
N LYS A 25 -2.36 -13.99 3.63
CA LYS A 25 -1.19 -13.94 4.51
C LYS A 25 0.07 -14.14 3.68
N GLY A 26 1.06 -13.29 3.88
CA GLY A 26 2.27 -13.29 3.08
C GLY A 26 2.28 -12.23 2.00
N THR A 27 1.22 -11.46 1.89
CA THR A 27 1.17 -10.32 0.98
C THR A 27 2.21 -9.28 1.39
N LYS A 28 2.93 -8.78 0.41
CA LYS A 28 3.93 -7.73 0.64
C LYS A 28 3.40 -6.38 0.19
N ILE A 29 3.69 -5.36 0.96
CA ILE A 29 3.24 -4.00 0.70
C ILE A 29 4.43 -3.07 0.76
N TYR A 30 4.54 -2.21 -0.25
CA TYR A 30 5.58 -1.19 -0.31
C TYR A 30 4.93 0.18 -0.37
N LEU A 31 5.42 1.10 0.46
CA LEU A 31 5.01 2.50 0.40
C LEU A 31 6.00 3.23 -0.48
N PHE A 32 5.49 4.03 -1.41
CA PHE A 32 6.36 4.85 -2.25
C PHE A 32 5.72 6.23 -2.44
N GLY A 33 6.39 7.11 -3.16
CA GLY A 33 5.85 8.44 -3.41
C GLY A 33 6.11 9.41 -2.27
N SER A 34 5.23 10.38 -2.11
CA SER A 34 5.43 11.49 -1.18
C SER A 34 5.49 11.09 0.29
N ARG A 35 4.86 9.98 0.66
CA ARG A 35 4.89 9.51 2.05
C ARG A 35 6.23 8.90 2.45
N VAL A 36 7.07 8.58 1.49
CA VAL A 36 8.43 8.12 1.77
C VAL A 36 9.36 9.30 2.00
N ASP A 37 9.11 10.42 1.32
CA ASP A 37 9.95 11.62 1.45
C ASP A 37 9.45 12.47 2.62
N LEU A 38 10.20 12.49 3.69
CA LEU A 38 9.83 13.23 4.90
C LEU A 38 9.81 14.74 4.71
N LYS A 39 10.41 15.24 3.65
CA LYS A 39 10.47 16.67 3.37
C LYS A 39 9.23 17.16 2.63
N LYS A 40 8.53 16.28 1.95
CA LYS A 40 7.31 16.66 1.22
C LYS A 40 6.12 16.62 2.15
N ARG A 41 5.25 17.59 2.02
CA ARG A 41 4.04 17.67 2.83
C ARG A 41 2.85 17.06 2.14
N GLY A 42 1.95 16.54 2.96
CA GLY A 42 0.66 16.03 2.51
C GLY A 42 0.84 14.92 1.52
N GLY A 43 -0.10 14.82 0.65
CA GLY A 43 0.01 13.89 -0.43
C GLY A 43 -0.70 12.59 -0.20
N ASP A 44 -0.71 11.83 -1.25
CA ASP A 44 -1.43 10.59 -1.32
C ASP A 44 -0.64 9.47 -0.67
N ILE A 45 -1.35 8.45 -0.25
CA ILE A 45 -0.70 7.22 0.18
C ILE A 45 -0.59 6.35 -1.07
N ASP A 46 0.64 6.09 -1.50
CA ASP A 46 0.89 5.30 -2.69
C ASP A 46 1.42 3.94 -2.27
N LEU A 47 0.65 2.90 -2.58
CA LEU A 47 0.98 1.54 -2.19
C LEU A 47 1.18 0.64 -3.40
N TYR A 48 2.24 -0.14 -3.37
CA TYR A 48 2.45 -1.23 -4.32
C TYR A 48 2.28 -2.53 -3.55
N ILE A 49 1.41 -3.40 -4.03
CA ILE A 49 1.03 -4.61 -3.33
C ILE A 49 1.36 -5.84 -4.16
N LYS A 50 2.06 -6.78 -3.53
CA LYS A 50 2.30 -8.11 -4.10
C LYS A 50 1.35 -9.08 -3.40
N PRO A 51 0.17 -9.33 -3.96
CA PRO A 51 -0.83 -10.15 -3.28
C PRO A 51 -0.43 -11.63 -3.27
N LYS A 52 -0.79 -12.31 -2.20
CA LYS A 52 -0.64 -13.75 -2.12
C LYS A 52 -1.66 -14.44 -3.03
N PHE A 53 -2.91 -14.00 -2.96
CA PHE A 53 -3.97 -14.51 -3.82
C PHE A 53 -4.10 -13.59 -5.02
N LYS A 54 -4.01 -14.16 -6.22
CA LYS A 54 -4.03 -13.37 -7.45
C LYS A 54 -5.32 -13.51 -8.25
N ASN A 55 -6.35 -14.09 -7.65
CA ASN A 55 -7.66 -14.18 -8.25
C ASN A 55 -8.55 -13.05 -7.72
N ASN A 56 -9.50 -12.63 -8.52
CA ASN A 56 -10.47 -11.58 -8.16
C ASN A 56 -9.81 -10.29 -7.66
N LEU A 57 -8.73 -9.88 -8.32
CA LEU A 57 -7.94 -8.75 -7.85
C LEU A 57 -8.69 -7.44 -7.83
N LEU A 58 -9.57 -7.20 -8.80
CA LEU A 58 -10.37 -5.97 -8.81
C LEU A 58 -11.27 -5.90 -7.59
N GLU A 59 -11.96 -6.98 -7.29
CA GLU A 59 -12.83 -7.05 -6.13
C GLU A 59 -12.04 -6.89 -4.83
N ARG A 60 -10.90 -7.57 -4.74
CA ARG A 60 -10.04 -7.46 -3.56
C ARG A 60 -9.51 -6.05 -3.37
N ARG A 61 -9.15 -5.39 -4.46
CA ARG A 61 -8.69 -4.01 -4.41
C ARG A 61 -9.77 -3.08 -3.85
N ILE A 62 -11.00 -3.23 -4.33
CA ILE A 62 -12.11 -2.42 -3.85
C ILE A 62 -12.37 -2.66 -2.36
N LYS A 63 -12.39 -3.91 -1.95
CA LYS A 63 -12.58 -4.25 -0.54
C LYS A 63 -11.47 -3.68 0.34
N PHE A 64 -10.25 -3.72 -0.15
CA PHE A 64 -9.11 -3.18 0.59
C PHE A 64 -9.24 -1.66 0.77
N LEU A 65 -9.62 -0.94 -0.29
CA LEU A 65 -9.83 0.50 -0.21
C LEU A 65 -10.94 0.85 0.78
N ILE A 66 -12.05 0.13 0.72
CA ILE A 66 -13.16 0.36 1.64
C ILE A 66 -12.71 0.16 3.08
N LYS A 67 -11.98 -0.91 3.33
CA LYS A 67 -11.48 -1.21 4.66
C LYS A 67 -10.57 -0.10 5.18
N LEU A 68 -9.68 0.39 4.33
CA LEU A 68 -8.79 1.48 4.71
C LEU A 68 -9.56 2.77 5.01
N TYR A 69 -10.57 3.08 4.21
CA TYR A 69 -11.38 4.27 4.44
C TYR A 69 -12.16 4.16 5.74
N GLU A 70 -12.67 2.97 6.06
CA GLU A 70 -13.38 2.77 7.33
C GLU A 70 -12.50 2.95 8.55
N GLU A 71 -11.26 2.49 8.46
CA GLU A 71 -10.34 2.51 9.59
C GLU A 71 -9.53 3.80 9.70
N LEU A 72 -9.18 4.39 8.57
CA LEU A 72 -8.29 5.55 8.53
C LEU A 72 -8.96 6.85 8.14
N GLY A 73 -10.25 6.79 7.75
CA GLY A 73 -10.95 7.96 7.26
C GLY A 73 -10.67 8.22 5.79
N GLU A 74 -11.22 9.31 5.29
CA GLU A 74 -11.05 9.67 3.89
C GLU A 74 -9.64 10.18 3.64
N GLN A 75 -8.90 9.44 2.85
CA GLN A 75 -7.58 9.81 2.40
C GLN A 75 -7.44 9.34 0.96
N LYS A 76 -6.65 10.04 0.19
CA LYS A 76 -6.41 9.62 -1.17
C LYS A 76 -5.36 8.51 -1.15
N ILE A 77 -5.77 7.33 -1.58
CA ILE A 77 -4.92 6.15 -1.56
C ILE A 77 -4.87 5.58 -2.96
N ASP A 78 -3.67 5.49 -3.51
CA ASP A 78 -3.44 4.89 -4.81
C ASP A 78 -2.81 3.52 -4.62
N ILE A 79 -3.38 2.52 -5.26
CA ILE A 79 -2.92 1.14 -5.13
C ILE A 79 -2.49 0.63 -6.49
N VAL A 80 -1.27 0.12 -6.55
CA VAL A 80 -0.75 -0.57 -7.73
C VAL A 80 -0.53 -2.01 -7.34
N LEU A 81 -1.15 -2.93 -8.07
CA LEU A 81 -1.00 -4.36 -7.84
C LEU A 81 0.08 -4.93 -8.76
N GLU A 82 0.74 -5.97 -8.29
CA GLU A 82 1.85 -6.58 -9.02
C GLU A 82 1.54 -6.92 -10.48
N ASN A 83 0.32 -7.32 -10.77
CA ASN A 83 -0.06 -7.71 -12.12
C ASN A 83 -0.66 -6.60 -12.95
N ASP A 84 -0.58 -5.37 -12.47
CA ASP A 84 -1.06 -4.20 -13.22
C ASP A 84 0.01 -3.69 -14.15
N SER A 85 0.42 -4.45 -15.03
CA SER A 85 1.17 -4.26 -16.28
C SER A 85 2.15 -3.07 -16.45
N LYS A 86 2.43 -2.27 -15.48
CA LYS A 86 3.36 -1.14 -15.65
C LYS A 86 4.67 -1.45 -14.95
N LYS A 87 5.56 -2.07 -15.68
CA LYS A 87 6.86 -2.46 -15.15
C LYS A 87 7.67 -1.29 -14.61
N GLU A 88 7.47 -0.10 -15.17
CA GLU A 88 8.17 1.08 -14.69
C GLU A 88 7.77 1.45 -13.27
N ILE A 89 6.46 1.42 -12.99
CA ILE A 89 5.95 1.70 -11.65
C ILE A 89 6.40 0.63 -10.67
N GLU A 90 6.39 -0.63 -11.12
CA GLU A 90 6.87 -1.72 -10.29
C GLU A 90 8.34 -1.57 -9.93
N ARG A 91 9.18 -1.23 -10.91
CA ARG A 91 10.59 -1.01 -10.67
C ARG A 91 10.83 0.15 -9.71
N LEU A 92 10.09 1.24 -9.89
CA LEU A 92 10.19 2.40 -9.04
C LEU A 92 9.78 2.06 -7.60
N ALA A 93 8.67 1.35 -7.44
CA ALA A 93 8.19 0.97 -6.13
C ALA A 93 9.16 0.05 -5.40
N LEU A 94 9.77 -0.89 -6.11
CA LEU A 94 10.72 -1.81 -5.50
C LEU A 94 12.06 -1.14 -5.22
N LYS A 95 12.44 -0.16 -6.02
CA LYS A 95 13.71 0.53 -5.84
C LYS A 95 13.62 1.63 -4.79
N GLU A 96 12.58 2.43 -4.82
CA GLU A 96 12.42 3.60 -3.96
C GLU A 96 11.42 3.40 -2.83
N GLY A 97 10.61 2.36 -2.91
CA GLY A 97 9.61 2.10 -1.90
C GLY A 97 10.20 1.52 -0.63
N VAL A 98 9.41 1.66 0.43
CA VAL A 98 9.76 1.09 1.73
C VAL A 98 8.76 -0.02 2.03
N GLU A 99 9.26 -1.22 2.28
CA GLU A 99 8.40 -2.33 2.65
C GLU A 99 7.83 -2.11 4.05
N LEU A 100 6.53 -2.23 4.17
CA LEU A 100 5.84 -2.03 5.44
C LEU A 100 5.77 -3.34 6.28
#